data_beb4852a46e0b59b420292579ca8236d
#
_entry.id   beb4852a46e0b59b420292579ca8236d
#
_cell.length_a   1.000
_cell.length_b   1.000
_cell.length_c   1.000
_cell.angle_alpha   90.00
_cell.angle_beta   90.00
_cell.angle_gamma   90.00
#
_symmetry.space_group_name_H-M   'P 1'
#
loop_
_entity.id
_entity.type
_entity.pdbx_description
1 polymer ?
#
loop_
_entity_poly.entity_id
_entity_poly.type
_entity_poly.pdbx_seq_one_letter_code
_entity_poly.pdbx_strand_id
1 'polypeptide(L)'
;EENNGENQPDENNVQQEDNTAPAEPEPSYYSEDGANELSRIFADKINKKREGRGYAPLRVCGQLDSLLALSLETMTNVQSEGEIDTWNEITLDKLKSNLSDVGLPSDSEFIRVSYVMNCCKSYDEVFEYAKKVNFSNELFTDDEGDLTVYSQRLDYKYLGCAIYDMCRSQLKPNGDYSSSSEYVCEIWLMK
;
A
#
# COMPACT_ATOMS: atom_id res chain seq x y z
N GLU A 1 -48.71 38.29 -49.79
CA GLU A 1 -48.19 36.90 -49.66
C GLU A 1 -47.41 36.79 -48.38
N GLU A 2 -47.98 35.97 -47.50
CA GLU A 2 -47.62 35.76 -46.11
C GLU A 2 -46.33 34.98 -45.99
N ASN A 3 -45.45 35.39 -45.05
CA ASN A 3 -44.29 34.61 -44.69
C ASN A 3 -44.32 34.35 -43.19
N ASN A 4 -44.82 33.17 -42.84
CA ASN A 4 -44.85 32.62 -41.50
C ASN A 4 -43.43 32.19 -41.09
N GLY A 5 -42.83 32.92 -40.17
CA GLY A 5 -41.63 32.50 -39.48
C GLY A 5 -42.01 31.73 -38.20
N GLU A 6 -41.87 30.44 -38.22
CA GLU A 6 -42.00 29.58 -37.04
C GLU A 6 -40.80 29.74 -36.13
N ASN A 7 -41.05 30.22 -34.92
CA ASN A 7 -40.14 30.16 -33.77
C ASN A 7 -40.10 28.72 -33.25
N GLN A 8 -38.96 28.07 -33.37
CA GLN A 8 -38.67 26.88 -32.58
C GLN A 8 -38.17 27.28 -31.16
N PRO A 9 -38.69 26.68 -30.14
CA PRO A 9 -38.15 26.88 -28.80
C PRO A 9 -36.88 26.05 -28.62
N ASP A 10 -35.80 26.69 -28.15
CA ASP A 10 -34.57 26.07 -27.65
C ASP A 10 -34.87 25.28 -26.37
N GLU A 11 -35.15 23.99 -26.52
CA GLU A 11 -35.16 23.04 -25.44
C GLU A 11 -33.84 22.26 -25.47
N ASN A 12 -32.91 22.63 -24.63
CA ASN A 12 -31.96 21.68 -24.03
C ASN A 12 -31.05 22.40 -23.02
N ASN A 13 -31.65 22.88 -21.93
CA ASN A 13 -30.89 23.14 -20.72
C ASN A 13 -31.09 21.94 -19.78
N VAL A 14 -30.41 20.80 -20.10
CA VAL A 14 -30.28 19.69 -19.16
C VAL A 14 -29.28 20.16 -18.12
N GLN A 15 -29.78 20.68 -17.02
CA GLN A 15 -29.01 20.80 -15.79
C GLN A 15 -28.57 19.39 -15.38
N GLN A 16 -27.33 19.10 -15.61
CA GLN A 16 -26.66 17.93 -15.05
C GLN A 16 -26.61 18.18 -13.53
N GLU A 17 -27.57 17.63 -12.82
CA GLU A 17 -27.50 17.58 -11.35
C GLU A 17 -26.28 16.81 -10.97
N ASP A 18 -25.32 17.54 -10.40
CA ASP A 18 -24.09 16.99 -9.83
C ASP A 18 -24.49 16.17 -8.58
N ASN A 19 -24.80 14.92 -8.82
CA ASN A 19 -25.24 13.95 -7.82
C ASN A 19 -24.03 13.38 -7.06
N THR A 20 -23.10 14.27 -6.67
CA THR A 20 -22.02 13.91 -5.76
C THR A 20 -22.65 13.71 -4.38
N ALA A 21 -22.85 12.46 -3.99
CA ALA A 21 -23.24 12.15 -2.62
C ALA A 21 -22.26 12.86 -1.66
N PRO A 22 -22.74 13.44 -0.55
CA PRO A 22 -21.86 14.08 0.43
C PRO A 22 -20.77 13.09 0.85
N ALA A 23 -19.51 13.52 0.78
CA ALA A 23 -18.39 12.71 1.24
C ALA A 23 -18.66 12.33 2.71
N GLU A 24 -18.55 11.04 3.02
CA GLU A 24 -18.64 10.59 4.41
C GLU A 24 -17.62 11.36 5.27
N PRO A 25 -18.00 11.80 6.47
CA PRO A 25 -17.08 12.49 7.34
C PRO A 25 -15.88 11.58 7.64
N GLU A 26 -14.68 12.17 7.60
CA GLU A 26 -13.46 11.43 7.86
C GLU A 26 -13.45 10.89 9.30
N PRO A 27 -12.99 9.66 9.48
CA PRO A 27 -12.81 9.11 10.82
C PRO A 27 -11.84 9.96 11.64
N SER A 28 -12.13 10.15 12.92
CA SER A 28 -11.33 10.98 13.81
C SER A 28 -9.89 10.48 14.02
N TYR A 29 -9.61 9.22 13.71
CA TYR A 29 -8.27 8.62 13.79
C TYR A 29 -7.44 8.85 12.53
N TYR A 30 -8.06 9.28 11.43
CA TYR A 30 -7.34 9.47 10.18
C TYR A 30 -6.49 10.74 10.20
N SER A 31 -5.22 10.61 9.84
CA SER A 31 -4.33 11.73 9.53
C SER A 31 -3.28 11.33 8.50
N GLU A 32 -2.98 12.23 7.59
CA GLU A 32 -1.82 12.12 6.71
C GLU A 32 -0.53 12.56 7.40
N ASP A 33 -0.63 13.19 8.56
CA ASP A 33 0.52 13.60 9.34
C ASP A 33 1.30 12.37 9.81
N GLY A 34 2.62 12.42 9.62
CA GLY A 34 3.48 11.29 9.97
C GLY A 34 3.54 10.17 8.92
N ALA A 35 2.75 10.24 7.83
CA ALA A 35 2.89 9.29 6.74
C ALA A 35 4.27 9.41 6.09
N ASN A 36 4.93 8.26 5.88
CA ASN A 36 6.27 8.24 5.31
C ASN A 36 6.26 8.52 3.79
N GLU A 37 7.40 8.93 3.26
CA GLU A 37 7.54 9.28 1.84
C GLU A 37 7.25 8.09 0.93
N LEU A 38 7.60 6.88 1.35
CA LEU A 38 7.38 5.67 0.56
C LEU A 38 5.89 5.37 0.40
N SER A 39 5.10 5.51 1.47
CA SER A 39 3.64 5.38 1.41
C SER A 39 3.03 6.36 0.41
N ARG A 40 3.52 7.60 0.35
CA ARG A 40 3.09 8.60 -0.63
C ARG A 40 3.44 8.20 -2.07
N ILE A 41 4.67 7.73 -2.31
CA ILE A 41 5.11 7.27 -3.63
C ILE A 41 4.24 6.11 -4.11
N PHE A 42 3.96 5.14 -3.25
CA PHE A 42 3.14 3.99 -3.62
C PHE A 42 1.67 4.36 -3.80
N ALA A 43 1.11 5.19 -2.92
CA ALA A 43 -0.26 5.66 -3.06
C ALA A 43 -0.46 6.38 -4.40
N ASP A 44 0.44 7.29 -4.79
CA ASP A 44 0.37 8.01 -6.07
C ASP A 44 0.37 7.05 -7.26
N LYS A 45 1.23 6.04 -7.24
CA LYS A 45 1.33 5.08 -8.34
C LYS A 45 0.10 4.17 -8.44
N ILE A 46 -0.40 3.71 -7.29
CA ILE A 46 -1.58 2.86 -7.22
C ILE A 46 -2.81 3.67 -7.65
N ASN A 47 -2.93 4.91 -7.16
CA ASN A 47 -4.08 5.76 -7.45
C ASN A 47 -4.20 6.12 -8.93
N LYS A 48 -3.10 6.35 -9.63
CA LYS A 48 -3.12 6.54 -11.09
C LYS A 48 -3.77 5.37 -11.83
N LYS A 49 -3.56 4.13 -11.33
CA LYS A 49 -4.20 2.95 -11.92
C LYS A 49 -5.65 2.78 -11.46
N ARG A 50 -5.95 3.14 -10.21
CA ARG A 50 -7.32 3.12 -9.69
C ARG A 50 -8.21 4.12 -10.43
N GLU A 51 -7.73 5.35 -10.61
CA GLU A 51 -8.40 6.40 -11.37
C GLU A 51 -8.75 5.98 -12.79
N GLY A 52 -7.79 5.38 -13.51
CA GLY A 52 -8.02 4.86 -14.86
C GLY A 52 -9.09 3.76 -14.96
N ARG A 53 -9.57 3.24 -13.82
CA ARG A 53 -10.62 2.23 -13.71
C ARG A 53 -11.87 2.75 -12.99
N GLY A 54 -11.91 4.02 -12.61
CA GLY A 54 -13.04 4.64 -11.89
C GLY A 54 -13.13 4.24 -10.42
N TYR A 55 -12.02 3.80 -9.80
CA TYR A 55 -11.99 3.43 -8.38
C TYR A 55 -11.60 4.62 -7.50
N ALA A 56 -12.15 4.67 -6.31
CA ALA A 56 -11.77 5.68 -5.31
C ALA A 56 -10.28 5.58 -4.97
N PRO A 57 -9.56 6.70 -4.80
CA PRO A 57 -8.15 6.69 -4.43
C PRO A 57 -7.95 6.14 -3.02
N LEU A 58 -6.80 5.46 -2.83
CA LEU A 58 -6.29 5.15 -1.50
C LEU A 58 -5.65 6.40 -0.89
N ARG A 59 -5.77 6.55 0.40
CA ARG A 59 -5.21 7.67 1.16
C ARG A 59 -4.08 7.15 2.04
N VAL A 60 -2.99 7.89 2.13
CA VAL A 60 -1.91 7.54 3.06
C VAL A 60 -2.37 7.81 4.49
N CYS A 61 -1.98 6.95 5.42
CA CYS A 61 -2.38 7.07 6.82
C CYS A 61 -1.15 6.97 7.73
N GLY A 62 -0.81 8.07 8.42
CA GLY A 62 0.35 8.14 9.29
C GLY A 62 0.26 7.20 10.48
N GLN A 63 -0.94 6.96 11.01
CA GLN A 63 -1.15 5.97 12.07
C GLN A 63 -0.88 4.55 11.59
N LEU A 64 -1.23 4.24 10.33
CA LEU A 64 -0.92 2.93 9.75
C LEU A 64 0.59 2.75 9.57
N ASP A 65 1.30 3.76 9.06
CA ASP A 65 2.76 3.72 8.97
C ASP A 65 3.42 3.54 10.35
N SER A 66 2.92 4.25 11.36
CA SER A 66 3.39 4.11 12.74
C SER A 66 3.10 2.72 13.31
N LEU A 67 1.93 2.16 13.02
CA LEU A 67 1.56 0.80 13.42
C LEU A 67 2.49 -0.24 12.78
N LEU A 68 2.77 -0.11 11.50
CA LEU A 68 3.67 -1.02 10.78
C LEU A 68 5.08 -0.98 11.38
N ALA A 69 5.62 0.22 11.63
CA ALA A 69 6.93 0.39 12.26
C ALA A 69 7.00 -0.23 13.68
N LEU A 70 5.95 -0.04 14.48
CA LEU A 70 5.85 -0.60 15.83
C LEU A 70 5.68 -2.12 15.85
N SER A 71 5.15 -2.69 14.75
CA SER A 71 4.80 -4.11 14.66
C SER A 71 5.87 -4.97 14.00
N LEU A 72 7.02 -4.41 13.67
CA LEU A 72 8.17 -5.17 13.17
C LEU A 72 8.74 -6.05 14.29
N GLU A 73 8.79 -7.35 14.04
CA GLU A 73 9.39 -8.33 14.94
C GLU A 73 10.58 -9.00 14.26
N THR A 74 11.69 -9.10 14.98
CA THR A 74 12.88 -9.79 14.49
C THR A 74 12.74 -11.29 14.75
N MET A 75 12.77 -12.06 13.69
CA MET A 75 12.74 -13.52 13.70
C MET A 75 14.15 -14.05 13.44
N THR A 76 14.49 -15.12 14.11
CA THR A 76 15.80 -15.79 13.90
C THR A 76 15.55 -17.29 13.73
N ASN A 77 16.11 -17.84 12.65
CA ASN A 77 16.13 -19.27 12.42
C ASN A 77 17.57 -19.76 12.39
N VAL A 78 17.88 -20.71 13.25
CA VAL A 78 19.20 -21.35 13.32
C VAL A 78 19.09 -22.73 12.68
N GLN A 79 19.75 -22.89 11.54
CA GLN A 79 19.80 -24.17 10.83
C GLN A 79 20.96 -25.04 11.32
N SER A 80 20.85 -26.36 11.15
CA SER A 80 21.79 -27.35 11.69
C SER A 80 23.22 -27.28 11.12
N GLU A 81 23.45 -26.54 10.05
CA GLU A 81 24.72 -26.40 9.37
C GLU A 81 25.40 -25.03 9.61
N GLY A 82 25.01 -24.32 10.66
CA GLY A 82 25.59 -23.01 10.99
C GLY A 82 25.06 -21.86 10.14
N GLU A 83 23.96 -22.07 9.43
CA GLU A 83 23.22 -20.99 8.79
C GLU A 83 22.30 -20.33 9.82
N ILE A 84 22.34 -19.02 9.85
CA ILE A 84 21.46 -18.21 10.68
C ILE A 84 20.76 -17.21 9.76
N ASP A 85 19.47 -17.37 9.62
CA ASP A 85 18.62 -16.40 8.95
C ASP A 85 17.96 -15.50 10.00
N THR A 86 18.16 -14.21 9.86
CA THR A 86 17.49 -13.20 10.67
C THR A 86 16.70 -12.30 9.73
N TRP A 87 15.41 -12.17 9.98
CA TRP A 87 14.52 -11.32 9.21
C TRP A 87 13.55 -10.59 10.11
N ASN A 88 13.02 -9.50 9.62
CA ASN A 88 11.92 -8.81 10.26
C ASN A 88 10.60 -9.24 9.60
N GLU A 89 9.55 -9.35 10.39
CA GLU A 89 8.22 -9.72 9.94
C GLU A 89 7.17 -8.87 10.63
N ILE A 90 6.09 -8.58 9.91
CA ILE A 90 4.87 -7.98 10.46
C ILE A 90 3.78 -9.04 10.41
N THR A 91 3.28 -9.45 11.57
CA THR A 91 2.17 -10.39 11.67
C THR A 91 0.86 -9.68 11.97
N LEU A 92 -0.27 -10.25 11.53
CA LEU A 92 -1.59 -9.69 11.84
C LEU A 92 -1.86 -9.63 13.35
N ASP A 93 -1.37 -10.59 14.10
CA ASP A 93 -1.54 -10.63 15.55
C ASP A 93 -0.78 -9.49 16.22
N LYS A 94 0.43 -9.20 15.75
CA LYS A 94 1.23 -8.08 16.24
C LYS A 94 0.60 -6.73 15.87
N LEU A 95 0.12 -6.58 14.63
CA LEU A 95 -0.62 -5.38 14.24
C LEU A 95 -1.82 -5.16 15.17
N LYS A 96 -2.65 -6.17 15.36
CA LYS A 96 -3.84 -6.07 16.24
C LYS A 96 -3.50 -5.77 17.68
N SER A 97 -2.37 -6.27 18.20
CA SER A 97 -1.95 -5.97 19.58
C SER A 97 -1.51 -4.52 19.79
N ASN A 98 -1.06 -3.84 18.72
CA ASN A 98 -0.51 -2.47 18.80
C ASN A 98 -1.49 -1.39 18.32
N LEU A 99 -2.73 -1.74 17.93
CA LEU A 99 -3.71 -0.80 17.39
C LEU A 99 -3.99 0.38 18.33
N SER A 100 -4.17 0.11 19.61
CA SER A 100 -4.46 1.14 20.63
C SER A 100 -3.29 2.12 20.81
N ASP A 101 -2.06 1.67 20.60
CA ASP A 101 -0.87 2.47 20.80
C ASP A 101 -0.73 3.60 19.76
N VAL A 102 -1.37 3.42 18.61
CA VAL A 102 -1.40 4.39 17.52
C VAL A 102 -2.78 5.03 17.32
N GLY A 103 -3.74 4.72 18.18
CA GLY A 103 -5.07 5.30 18.15
C GLY A 103 -5.97 4.78 17.03
N LEU A 104 -5.69 3.59 16.48
CA LEU A 104 -6.53 2.95 15.49
C LEU A 104 -7.64 2.10 16.15
N PRO A 105 -8.81 1.96 15.49
CA PRO A 105 -9.91 1.13 16.01
C PRO A 105 -9.51 -0.34 16.15
N SER A 106 -10.03 -0.99 17.18
CA SER A 106 -9.73 -2.41 17.47
C SER A 106 -10.30 -3.39 16.43
N ASP A 107 -11.27 -2.94 15.65
CA ASP A 107 -11.94 -3.69 14.58
C ASP A 107 -11.37 -3.39 13.18
N SER A 108 -10.26 -2.66 13.10
CA SER A 108 -9.58 -2.37 11.83
C SER A 108 -9.22 -3.67 11.10
N GLU A 109 -9.56 -3.69 9.82
CA GLU A 109 -9.23 -4.81 8.92
C GLU A 109 -8.03 -4.44 8.04
N PHE A 110 -7.13 -5.40 7.89
CA PHE A 110 -5.89 -5.20 7.13
C PHE A 110 -5.71 -6.27 6.07
N ILE A 111 -5.09 -5.87 4.97
CA ILE A 111 -4.56 -6.79 3.99
C ILE A 111 -3.13 -6.41 3.64
N ARG A 112 -2.25 -7.41 3.59
CA ARG A 112 -0.86 -7.23 3.19
C ARG A 112 -0.72 -7.40 1.68
N VAL A 113 0.00 -6.46 1.08
CA VAL A 113 0.52 -6.58 -0.29
C VAL A 113 2.03 -6.50 -0.15
N SER A 114 2.69 -7.64 -0.10
CA SER A 114 4.16 -7.68 0.03
C SER A 114 4.82 -7.41 -1.30
N TYR A 115 5.90 -6.63 -1.25
CA TYR A 115 6.79 -6.43 -2.39
C TYR A 115 8.23 -6.60 -1.93
N VAL A 116 8.91 -7.59 -2.48
CA VAL A 116 10.32 -7.89 -2.17
C VAL A 116 11.21 -7.17 -3.17
N MET A 117 12.13 -6.34 -2.68
CA MET A 117 13.11 -5.62 -3.49
C MET A 117 14.48 -6.24 -3.33
N ASN A 118 14.71 -7.39 -3.98
CA ASN A 118 15.94 -8.20 -3.83
C ASN A 118 17.19 -7.52 -4.39
N CYS A 119 17.06 -6.40 -5.11
CA CYS A 119 18.19 -5.71 -5.73
C CYS A 119 18.70 -4.50 -4.94
N CYS A 120 18.00 -4.08 -3.89
CA CYS A 120 18.34 -2.89 -3.14
C CYS A 120 19.26 -3.24 -1.96
N LYS A 121 20.41 -2.57 -1.88
CA LYS A 121 21.42 -2.77 -0.82
C LYS A 121 21.42 -1.63 0.21
N SER A 122 20.64 -0.60 -0.01
CA SER A 122 20.50 0.53 0.89
C SER A 122 19.08 1.09 0.87
N TYR A 123 18.74 1.84 1.90
CA TYR A 123 17.47 2.57 1.99
C TYR A 123 17.26 3.51 0.81
N ASP A 124 18.29 4.25 0.43
CA ASP A 124 18.24 5.19 -0.71
C ASP A 124 17.94 4.48 -2.02
N GLU A 125 18.51 3.29 -2.23
CA GLU A 125 18.21 2.48 -3.41
C GLU A 125 16.76 2.03 -3.45
N VAL A 126 16.15 1.74 -2.30
CA VAL A 126 14.73 1.39 -2.22
C VAL A 126 13.86 2.56 -2.69
N PHE A 127 14.12 3.78 -2.24
CA PHE A 127 13.38 4.95 -2.67
C PHE A 127 13.52 5.20 -4.17
N GLU A 128 14.75 5.13 -4.67
CA GLU A 128 15.00 5.30 -6.11
C GLU A 128 14.33 4.22 -6.95
N TYR A 129 14.29 3.00 -6.45
CA TYR A 129 13.55 1.91 -7.09
C TYR A 129 12.04 2.16 -7.05
N ALA A 130 11.50 2.52 -5.89
CA ALA A 130 10.08 2.82 -5.73
C ALA A 130 9.62 3.94 -6.67
N LYS A 131 10.44 4.96 -6.88
CA LYS A 131 10.17 6.05 -7.85
C LYS A 131 10.13 5.54 -9.30
N LYS A 132 10.97 4.60 -9.65
CA LYS A 132 11.14 4.09 -11.03
C LYS A 132 10.24 2.90 -11.34
N VAL A 133 9.91 2.08 -10.34
CA VAL A 133 9.13 0.87 -10.56
C VAL A 133 7.79 1.21 -11.20
N ASN A 134 7.57 0.61 -12.33
CA ASN A 134 6.24 0.62 -12.92
C ASN A 134 5.55 -0.62 -12.36
N PHE A 135 4.63 -0.42 -11.43
CA PHE A 135 3.81 -1.52 -10.94
C PHE A 135 3.09 -2.14 -12.13
N SER A 136 3.75 -3.08 -12.77
CA SER A 136 3.13 -4.00 -13.69
C SER A 136 2.02 -4.76 -12.95
N ASN A 137 1.23 -5.45 -13.65
CA ASN A 137 0.03 -6.14 -13.13
C ASN A 137 0.29 -7.05 -11.91
N GLU A 138 1.54 -7.41 -11.62
CA GLU A 138 1.95 -8.34 -10.56
C GLU A 138 1.51 -7.98 -9.13
N LEU A 139 1.41 -6.67 -8.81
CA LEU A 139 0.85 -6.23 -7.52
C LEU A 139 -0.68 -6.32 -7.47
N PHE A 140 -1.32 -6.57 -8.59
CA PHE A 140 -2.74 -6.41 -8.78
C PHE A 140 -3.41 -7.58 -9.48
N THR A 141 -2.64 -8.52 -9.95
CA THR A 141 -3.10 -9.77 -10.52
C THR A 141 -2.68 -10.91 -9.61
N ASP A 142 -3.52 -11.92 -9.48
CA ASP A 142 -3.08 -13.23 -9.01
C ASP A 142 -2.12 -13.84 -10.04
N ASP A 143 -1.54 -14.98 -9.73
CA ASP A 143 -0.61 -15.72 -10.60
C ASP A 143 -1.22 -16.09 -11.96
N GLU A 144 -2.55 -15.98 -12.12
CA GLU A 144 -3.28 -16.26 -13.35
C GLU A 144 -3.59 -14.99 -14.16
N GLY A 145 -3.20 -13.81 -13.69
CA GLY A 145 -3.44 -12.53 -14.37
C GLY A 145 -4.86 -11.98 -14.20
N ASP A 146 -5.65 -12.54 -13.28
CA ASP A 146 -7.02 -12.13 -13.05
C ASP A 146 -7.08 -10.89 -12.13
N LEU A 147 -7.94 -9.96 -12.48
CA LEU A 147 -8.19 -8.69 -11.74
C LEU A 147 -8.91 -8.88 -10.40
N THR A 148 -9.19 -10.10 -10.00
CA THR A 148 -9.98 -10.44 -8.81
C THR A 148 -9.36 -9.92 -7.53
N VAL A 149 -8.03 -9.91 -7.42
CA VAL A 149 -7.31 -9.34 -6.27
C VAL A 149 -7.57 -7.85 -6.11
N TYR A 150 -7.86 -7.15 -7.19
CA TYR A 150 -8.21 -5.73 -7.17
C TYR A 150 -9.64 -5.48 -6.72
N SER A 151 -10.59 -6.28 -7.21
CA SER A 151 -12.00 -6.13 -6.85
C SER A 151 -12.25 -6.42 -5.37
N GLN A 152 -11.53 -7.36 -4.79
CA GLN A 152 -11.63 -7.70 -3.36
C GLN A 152 -11.09 -6.60 -2.44
N ARG A 153 -10.34 -5.61 -2.96
CA ARG A 153 -9.72 -4.53 -2.18
C ARG A 153 -10.34 -3.17 -2.43
N LEU A 154 -11.48 -3.11 -3.11
CA LEU A 154 -12.15 -1.85 -3.43
C LEU A 154 -12.67 -1.13 -2.20
N ASP A 155 -12.98 -1.84 -1.15
CA ASP A 155 -13.47 -1.33 0.11
C ASP A 155 -12.36 -0.84 1.07
N TYR A 156 -11.09 -1.09 0.73
CA TYR A 156 -9.96 -0.54 1.48
C TYR A 156 -9.71 0.92 1.08
N LYS A 157 -9.52 1.76 2.08
CA LYS A 157 -9.43 3.23 1.92
C LYS A 157 -8.03 3.78 2.20
N TYR A 158 -7.27 3.12 3.07
CA TYR A 158 -6.00 3.63 3.57
C TYR A 158 -4.83 2.74 3.18
N LEU A 159 -3.67 3.37 3.01
CA LEU A 159 -2.42 2.70 2.65
C LEU A 159 -1.31 3.13 3.61
N GLY A 160 -0.50 2.16 4.02
CA GLY A 160 0.76 2.36 4.72
C GLY A 160 1.83 1.41 4.21
N CYS A 161 3.09 1.77 4.43
CA CYS A 161 4.25 0.98 4.01
C CYS A 161 5.24 0.81 5.14
N ALA A 162 5.85 -0.37 5.18
CA ALA A 162 7.05 -0.62 5.96
C ALA A 162 8.21 -1.04 5.07
N ILE A 163 9.42 -0.62 5.44
CA ILE A 163 10.66 -1.13 4.88
C ILE A 163 11.47 -1.74 6.01
N TYR A 164 12.02 -2.90 5.76
CA TYR A 164 12.97 -3.53 6.65
C TYR A 164 13.99 -4.34 5.87
N ASP A 165 15.11 -4.64 6.49
CA ASP A 165 16.14 -5.50 5.93
C ASP A 165 15.92 -6.95 6.35
N MET A 166 16.19 -7.86 5.42
CA MET A 166 16.38 -9.27 5.68
C MET A 166 17.86 -9.57 5.60
N CYS A 167 18.44 -10.06 6.69
CA CYS A 167 19.82 -10.47 6.73
C CYS A 167 19.88 -12.00 6.72
N ARG A 168 20.57 -12.54 5.70
CA ARG A 168 20.90 -13.96 5.64
C ARG A 168 22.39 -14.12 5.92
N SER A 169 22.73 -14.86 6.96
CA SER A 169 24.10 -15.15 7.35
C SER A 169 24.41 -16.61 7.15
N GLN A 170 25.47 -16.90 6.41
CA GLN A 170 25.93 -18.25 6.14
C GLN A 170 27.35 -18.47 6.66
N LEU A 171 27.55 -19.50 7.46
CA LEU A 171 28.86 -19.91 7.92
C LEU A 171 29.63 -20.53 6.76
N LYS A 172 30.78 -19.94 6.45
CA LYS A 172 31.70 -20.49 5.43
C LYS A 172 32.57 -21.63 5.99
N PRO A 173 33.12 -22.51 5.15
CA PRO A 173 34.00 -23.61 5.57
C PRO A 173 35.24 -23.16 6.35
N ASN A 174 35.70 -21.92 6.18
CA ASN A 174 36.83 -21.32 6.90
C ASN A 174 36.44 -20.74 8.29
N GLY A 175 35.19 -20.87 8.72
CA GLY A 175 34.71 -20.35 10.00
C GLY A 175 34.23 -18.89 9.96
N ASP A 176 34.34 -18.18 8.83
CA ASP A 176 33.82 -16.82 8.68
C ASP A 176 32.33 -16.85 8.29
N TYR A 177 31.62 -15.78 8.64
CA TYR A 177 30.26 -15.58 8.15
C TYR A 177 30.27 -14.71 6.89
N SER A 178 29.45 -15.10 5.91
CA SER A 178 29.02 -14.19 4.86
C SER A 178 27.60 -13.72 5.16
N SER A 179 27.35 -12.44 5.13
CA SER A 179 26.01 -11.90 5.25
C SER A 179 25.61 -11.20 3.96
N SER A 180 24.37 -11.38 3.56
CA SER A 180 23.71 -10.59 2.52
C SER A 180 22.49 -9.93 3.13
N SER A 181 22.34 -8.64 2.89
CA SER A 181 21.12 -7.92 3.26
C SER A 181 20.29 -7.63 2.03
N GLU A 182 19.03 -7.92 2.11
CA GLU A 182 18.03 -7.62 1.09
C GLU A 182 16.96 -6.77 1.76
N TYR A 183 16.47 -5.75 1.07
CA TYR A 183 15.39 -4.92 1.58
C TYR A 183 14.05 -5.45 1.13
N VAL A 184 13.14 -5.55 2.07
CA VAL A 184 11.72 -5.89 1.85
C VAL A 184 10.91 -4.63 2.07
N CYS A 185 10.01 -4.35 1.15
CA CYS A 185 8.98 -3.35 1.33
C CYS A 185 7.63 -4.05 1.41
N GLU A 186 6.90 -3.79 2.46
CA GLU A 186 5.53 -4.25 2.62
C GLU A 186 4.57 -3.09 2.48
N ILE A 187 3.56 -3.28 1.63
CA ILE A 187 2.43 -2.38 1.49
C ILE A 187 1.24 -3.02 2.20
N TRP A 188 0.61 -2.26 3.06
CA TRP A 188 -0.58 -2.67 3.77
C TRP A 188 -1.74 -1.74 3.46
N LEU A 189 -2.92 -2.34 3.29
CA LEU A 189 -4.16 -1.61 3.14
C LEU A 189 -5.03 -1.81 4.37
N MET A 190 -5.76 -0.76 4.76
CA MET A 190 -6.70 -0.76 5.88
C MET A 190 -8.06 -0.25 5.40
N LYS A 191 -9.16 -0.89 5.90
CA LYS A 191 -10.53 -0.42 5.73
C LYS A 191 -10.83 0.83 6.51
#